data_73cfd13dfe42fdd2023885439b04b365
#
_entry.id   73cfd13dfe42fdd2023885439b04b365
#
_cell.length_a   1.000
_cell.length_b   1.000
_cell.length_c   1.000
_cell.angle_alpha   90.00
_cell.angle_beta   90.00
_cell.angle_gamma   90.00
#
_symmetry.space_group_name_H-M   'P 1'
#
loop_
_entity.id
_entity.type
_entity.pdbx_description
1 polymer ?
#
loop_
_entity_poly.entity_id
_entity_poly.type
_entity_poly.pdbx_seq_one_letter_code
_entity_poly.pdbx_strand_id
1 'polypeptide(L)'
;LPYRMTVGGASRMVTYIYGACTDPAHRRKGYMARLLERSFELDREAGRIASVLIPAEKWLFDFYKPFGYEPFFHISRREITCTAGEREAPRRLTSADVPALAALYDKLVPKCRIERDTAYWNAQLALFDTLGAGVYGWFKDETLTGYAFCWEDNAQELLGADDAQLQGLLDVLRRDMLTVTEIGSEIA
;
A
#
# COMPACT_ATOMS: atom_id res chain seq x y z
N LEU A 1 5.02 -10.63 10.98
CA LEU A 1 4.10 -9.67 11.60
C LEU A 1 2.66 -10.12 11.38
N PRO A 2 1.82 -10.21 12.42
CA PRO A 2 0.40 -10.54 12.26
C PRO A 2 -0.36 -9.33 11.72
N TYR A 3 -1.24 -9.56 10.73
CA TYR A 3 -2.15 -8.57 10.18
C TYR A 3 -3.56 -9.14 10.07
N ARG A 4 -4.54 -8.25 10.04
CA ARG A 4 -5.90 -8.61 9.62
C ARG A 4 -6.09 -8.28 8.15
N MET A 5 -6.72 -9.20 7.44
CA MET A 5 -7.06 -9.04 6.04
C MET A 5 -8.52 -9.40 5.82
N THR A 6 -9.24 -8.53 5.12
CA THR A 6 -10.58 -8.88 4.61
C THR A 6 -10.40 -9.75 3.37
N VAL A 7 -11.03 -10.92 3.37
CA VAL A 7 -11.08 -11.84 2.23
C VAL A 7 -12.52 -12.30 2.03
N GLY A 8 -13.09 -12.01 0.89
CA GLY A 8 -14.50 -12.37 0.60
C GLY A 8 -15.49 -11.81 1.63
N GLY A 9 -15.23 -10.61 2.15
CA GLY A 9 -16.06 -9.96 3.18
C GLY A 9 -15.84 -10.44 4.61
N ALA A 10 -14.94 -11.39 4.85
CA ALA A 10 -14.64 -11.89 6.18
C ALA A 10 -13.23 -11.47 6.63
N SER A 11 -13.12 -10.97 7.87
CA SER A 11 -11.83 -10.66 8.51
C SER A 11 -11.09 -11.95 8.87
N ARG A 12 -9.83 -12.03 8.49
CA ARG A 12 -8.94 -13.17 8.74
C ARG A 12 -7.56 -12.70 9.21
N MET A 13 -6.93 -13.51 10.05
CA MET A 13 -5.53 -13.28 10.43
C MET A 13 -4.59 -13.85 9.37
N VAL A 14 -3.61 -13.05 8.99
CA VAL A 14 -2.53 -13.42 8.07
C VAL A 14 -1.19 -13.02 8.66
N THR A 15 -0.11 -13.58 8.12
CA THR A 15 1.26 -13.13 8.44
C THR A 15 1.82 -12.31 7.30
N TYR A 16 2.35 -11.13 7.62
CA TYR A 16 3.15 -10.35 6.68
C TYR A 16 4.63 -10.64 6.91
N ILE A 17 5.29 -11.19 5.91
CA ILE A 17 6.75 -11.40 5.89
C ILE A 17 7.39 -10.09 5.47
N TYR A 18 8.16 -9.49 6.35
CA TYR A 18 8.84 -8.23 6.13
C TYR A 18 10.33 -8.35 6.46
N GLY A 19 11.19 -7.74 5.63
CA GLY A 19 12.63 -7.67 5.88
C GLY A 19 13.34 -9.01 5.84
N ALA A 20 12.79 -10.01 5.12
CA ALA A 20 13.42 -11.31 4.99
C ALA A 20 14.72 -11.19 4.21
N CYS A 21 15.86 -11.43 4.86
CA CYS A 21 17.19 -11.36 4.26
C CYS A 21 18.11 -12.43 4.78
N THR A 22 19.17 -12.71 4.05
CA THR A 22 20.26 -13.61 4.46
C THR A 22 21.59 -12.90 4.25
N ASP A 23 22.41 -12.90 5.28
CA ASP A 23 23.76 -12.38 5.22
C ASP A 23 24.50 -12.94 3.99
N PRO A 24 25.21 -12.12 3.20
CA PRO A 24 25.90 -12.56 1.99
C PRO A 24 26.82 -13.79 2.20
N ALA A 25 27.55 -13.86 3.33
CA ALA A 25 28.44 -14.96 3.67
C ALA A 25 27.68 -16.27 3.98
N HIS A 26 26.38 -16.20 4.19
CA HIS A 26 25.53 -17.33 4.56
C HIS A 26 24.46 -17.67 3.51
N ARG A 27 24.49 -17.04 2.34
CA ARG A 27 23.58 -17.34 1.23
C ARG A 27 23.80 -18.75 0.67
N ARG A 28 22.80 -19.26 -0.03
CA ARG A 28 22.79 -20.60 -0.70
C ARG A 28 22.95 -21.79 0.25
N LYS A 29 22.72 -21.61 1.55
CA LYS A 29 22.76 -22.69 2.56
C LYS A 29 21.37 -23.14 3.01
N GLY A 30 20.31 -22.71 2.33
CA GLY A 30 18.91 -23.08 2.63
C GLY A 30 18.30 -22.41 3.86
N TYR A 31 18.97 -21.43 4.47
CA TYR A 31 18.45 -20.80 5.70
C TYR A 31 17.11 -20.09 5.49
N MET A 32 16.94 -19.38 4.39
CA MET A 32 15.68 -18.72 4.10
C MET A 32 14.53 -19.71 3.92
N ALA A 33 14.78 -20.83 3.22
CA ALA A 33 13.78 -21.88 3.05
C ALA A 33 13.30 -22.41 4.40
N ARG A 34 14.24 -22.78 5.29
CA ARG A 34 13.92 -23.28 6.63
C ARG A 34 13.19 -22.25 7.49
N LEU A 35 13.50 -20.96 7.36
CA LEU A 35 12.78 -19.89 8.07
C LEU A 35 11.34 -19.74 7.56
N LEU A 36 11.12 -19.80 6.26
CA LEU A 36 9.78 -19.77 5.68
C LEU A 36 8.95 -20.98 6.08
N GLU A 37 9.53 -22.20 6.01
CA GLU A 37 8.86 -23.42 6.45
C GLU A 37 8.46 -23.35 7.94
N ARG A 38 9.38 -22.88 8.78
CA ARG A 38 9.08 -22.68 10.21
C ARG A 38 8.00 -21.60 10.45
N SER A 39 8.02 -20.52 9.65
CA SER A 39 6.96 -19.52 9.70
C SER A 39 5.60 -20.11 9.37
N PHE A 40 5.51 -20.98 8.36
CA PHE A 40 4.24 -21.63 7.99
C PHE A 40 3.73 -22.61 9.05
N GLU A 41 4.63 -23.30 9.76
CA GLU A 41 4.23 -24.12 10.91
C GLU A 41 3.60 -23.25 12.01
N LEU A 42 4.27 -22.17 12.38
CA LEU A 42 3.77 -21.21 13.39
C LEU A 42 2.44 -20.56 12.96
N ASP A 43 2.27 -20.30 11.67
CA ASP A 43 1.02 -19.75 11.13
C ASP A 43 -0.14 -20.74 11.27
N ARG A 44 0.10 -22.04 10.98
CA ARG A 44 -0.89 -23.09 11.18
C ARG A 44 -1.25 -23.26 12.65
N GLU A 45 -0.26 -23.30 13.54
CA GLU A 45 -0.45 -23.38 15.00
C GLU A 45 -1.27 -22.19 15.51
N ALA A 46 -1.06 -20.98 14.95
CA ALA A 46 -1.78 -19.76 15.30
C ALA A 46 -3.13 -19.58 14.57
N GLY A 47 -3.56 -20.54 13.74
CA GLY A 47 -4.80 -20.46 12.98
C GLY A 47 -4.83 -19.37 11.91
N ARG A 48 -3.68 -18.94 11.41
CA ARG A 48 -3.57 -17.96 10.32
C ARG A 48 -3.81 -18.65 8.99
N ILE A 49 -4.55 -17.99 8.11
CA ILE A 49 -5.00 -18.61 6.85
C ILE A 49 -3.99 -18.48 5.71
N ALA A 50 -3.11 -17.49 5.79
CA ALA A 50 -2.17 -17.18 4.73
C ALA A 50 -0.95 -16.40 5.27
N SER A 51 0.11 -16.43 4.49
CA SER A 51 1.26 -15.54 4.60
C SER A 51 1.30 -14.64 3.37
N VAL A 52 1.56 -13.36 3.54
CA VAL A 52 1.66 -12.37 2.47
C VAL A 52 3.02 -11.68 2.51
N LEU A 53 3.53 -11.27 1.37
CA LEU A 53 4.76 -10.50 1.25
C LEU A 53 4.72 -9.63 0.00
N ILE A 54 5.62 -8.65 -0.06
CA ILE A 54 5.85 -7.82 -1.24
C ILE A 54 7.30 -8.09 -1.69
N PRO A 55 7.50 -8.76 -2.83
CA PRO A 55 8.84 -8.97 -3.39
C PRO A 55 9.47 -7.63 -3.77
N ALA A 56 10.68 -7.36 -3.27
CA ALA A 56 11.40 -6.12 -3.59
C ALA A 56 11.90 -6.08 -5.04
N GLU A 57 12.14 -7.25 -5.65
CA GLU A 57 12.68 -7.38 -6.99
C GLU A 57 11.97 -8.50 -7.78
N LYS A 58 11.94 -8.36 -9.10
CA LYS A 58 11.20 -9.27 -9.99
C LYS A 58 11.61 -10.74 -9.84
N TRP A 59 12.91 -11.05 -9.67
CA TRP A 59 13.39 -12.42 -9.52
C TRP A 59 12.91 -13.11 -8.22
N LEU A 60 12.49 -12.34 -7.23
CA LEU A 60 11.96 -12.88 -5.97
C LEU A 60 10.60 -13.58 -6.15
N PHE A 61 9.84 -13.26 -7.20
CA PHE A 61 8.61 -14.01 -7.51
C PHE A 61 8.94 -15.49 -7.79
N ASP A 62 9.97 -15.75 -8.60
CA ASP A 62 10.42 -17.12 -8.88
C ASP A 62 11.01 -17.80 -7.65
N PHE A 63 11.66 -17.02 -6.78
CA PHE A 63 12.20 -17.53 -5.51
C PHE A 63 11.11 -17.97 -4.54
N TYR A 64 10.00 -17.20 -4.43
CA TYR A 64 8.92 -17.51 -3.48
C TYR A 64 7.90 -18.53 -4.01
N LYS A 65 7.80 -18.70 -5.32
CA LYS A 65 6.86 -19.63 -5.95
C LYS A 65 6.95 -21.09 -5.44
N PRO A 66 8.12 -21.70 -5.25
CA PRO A 66 8.22 -23.05 -4.70
C PRO A 66 7.67 -23.20 -3.28
N PHE A 67 7.52 -22.09 -2.54
CA PHE A 67 6.93 -22.07 -1.20
C PHE A 67 5.41 -21.85 -1.22
N GLY A 68 4.77 -21.83 -2.40
CA GLY A 68 3.33 -21.68 -2.56
C GLY A 68 2.85 -20.23 -2.62
N TYR A 69 3.75 -19.25 -2.81
CA TYR A 69 3.34 -17.88 -3.06
C TYR A 69 2.96 -17.67 -4.52
N GLU A 70 1.85 -17.00 -4.73
CA GLU A 70 1.37 -16.57 -6.04
C GLU A 70 1.07 -15.07 -6.04
N PRO A 71 1.22 -14.37 -7.17
CA PRO A 71 0.79 -12.99 -7.31
C PRO A 71 -0.71 -12.89 -7.00
N PHE A 72 -1.08 -11.99 -6.10
CA PHE A 72 -2.46 -11.87 -5.66
C PHE A 72 -2.98 -10.42 -5.72
N PHE A 73 -2.16 -9.46 -5.30
CA PHE A 73 -2.49 -8.06 -5.41
C PHE A 73 -1.78 -7.45 -6.61
N HIS A 74 -2.50 -6.65 -7.37
CA HIS A 74 -1.97 -5.91 -8.50
C HIS A 74 -1.98 -4.42 -8.20
N ILE A 75 -0.91 -3.75 -8.60
CA ILE A 75 -0.81 -2.30 -8.60
C ILE A 75 -0.58 -1.82 -10.02
N SER A 76 -1.14 -0.68 -10.36
CA SER A 76 -0.81 0.05 -11.58
C SER A 76 0.22 1.13 -11.25
N ARG A 77 1.24 1.27 -12.09
CA ARG A 77 2.22 2.34 -11.95
C ARG A 77 2.34 3.08 -13.27
N ARG A 78 2.18 4.39 -13.22
CA ARG A 78 2.33 5.26 -14.40
C ARG A 78 2.99 6.58 -14.03
N GLU A 79 3.58 7.24 -15.00
CA GLU A 79 4.08 8.59 -14.88
C GLU A 79 2.99 9.59 -15.33
N ILE A 80 2.82 10.65 -14.56
CA ILE A 80 2.01 11.79 -14.94
C ILE A 80 2.90 13.02 -15.09
N THR A 81 2.66 13.81 -16.10
CA THR A 81 3.37 15.06 -16.36
C THR A 81 2.41 16.24 -16.33
N CYS A 82 2.95 17.43 -16.05
CA CYS A 82 2.16 18.66 -16.05
C CYS A 82 1.62 18.94 -17.46
N THR A 83 0.31 19.10 -17.58
CA THR A 83 -0.39 19.42 -18.83
C THR A 83 -1.29 20.64 -18.63
N ALA A 84 -1.69 21.29 -19.71
CA ALA A 84 -2.74 22.32 -19.64
C ALA A 84 -4.11 21.66 -19.41
N GLY A 85 -4.96 22.28 -18.59
CA GLY A 85 -6.30 21.77 -18.31
C GLY A 85 -6.83 22.19 -16.94
N GLU A 86 -7.92 21.57 -16.56
CA GLU A 86 -8.54 21.77 -15.25
C GLU A 86 -7.63 21.24 -14.13
N ARG A 87 -7.67 21.91 -12.98
CA ARG A 87 -6.84 21.63 -11.83
C ARG A 87 -7.66 21.71 -10.56
N GLU A 88 -7.73 20.61 -9.84
CA GLU A 88 -8.38 20.53 -8.53
C GLU A 88 -7.31 20.25 -7.46
N ALA A 89 -6.96 21.30 -6.72
CA ALA A 89 -5.90 21.21 -5.72
C ALA A 89 -6.36 20.40 -4.50
N PRO A 90 -5.56 19.40 -4.06
CA PRO A 90 -5.82 18.73 -2.80
C PRO A 90 -5.39 19.58 -1.61
N ARG A 91 -5.89 19.26 -0.43
CA ARG A 91 -5.31 19.74 0.82
C ARG A 91 -4.53 18.64 1.54
N ARG A 92 -3.56 19.05 2.35
CA ARG A 92 -2.83 18.11 3.22
C ARG A 92 -3.79 17.55 4.28
N LEU A 93 -3.73 16.23 4.48
CA LEU A 93 -4.52 15.52 5.48
C LEU A 93 -3.79 15.48 6.82
N THR A 94 -4.57 15.41 7.88
CA THR A 94 -4.12 15.39 9.27
C THR A 94 -4.78 14.24 10.03
N SER A 95 -4.44 14.08 11.32
CA SER A 95 -5.10 13.09 12.19
C SER A 95 -6.62 13.28 12.31
N ALA A 96 -7.13 14.51 12.12
CA ALA A 96 -8.56 14.78 12.10
C ALA A 96 -9.28 14.12 10.92
N ASP A 97 -8.56 13.83 9.83
CA ASP A 97 -9.11 13.23 8.62
C ASP A 97 -9.11 11.70 8.63
N VAL A 98 -8.55 11.07 9.66
CA VAL A 98 -8.44 9.60 9.75
C VAL A 98 -9.76 8.87 9.60
N PRO A 99 -10.89 9.32 10.19
CA PRO A 99 -12.19 8.68 9.96
C PRO A 99 -12.61 8.68 8.48
N ALA A 100 -12.37 9.80 7.77
CA ALA A 100 -12.69 9.91 6.35
C ALA A 100 -11.78 9.04 5.48
N LEU A 101 -10.46 8.99 5.79
CA LEU A 101 -9.50 8.09 5.14
C LEU A 101 -9.91 6.62 5.27
N ALA A 102 -10.24 6.18 6.47
CA ALA A 102 -10.65 4.81 6.74
C ALA A 102 -11.94 4.46 5.97
N ALA A 103 -12.94 5.33 6.01
CA ALA A 103 -14.20 5.13 5.31
C ALA A 103 -14.03 5.08 3.79
N LEU A 104 -13.18 5.94 3.22
CA LEU A 104 -12.90 5.94 1.79
C LEU A 104 -12.16 4.67 1.35
N TYR A 105 -11.12 4.27 2.11
CA TYR A 105 -10.38 3.04 1.85
C TYR A 105 -11.30 1.80 1.87
N ASP A 106 -12.13 1.67 2.90
CA ASP A 106 -13.07 0.57 3.03
C ASP A 106 -14.11 0.53 1.90
N LYS A 107 -14.53 1.69 1.43
CA LYS A 107 -15.48 1.83 0.32
C LYS A 107 -14.87 1.43 -1.03
N LEU A 108 -13.64 1.87 -1.32
CA LEU A 108 -13.02 1.71 -2.63
C LEU A 108 -12.21 0.40 -2.77
N VAL A 109 -11.81 -0.22 -1.65
CA VAL A 109 -11.08 -1.51 -1.63
C VAL A 109 -11.86 -2.55 -0.80
N PRO A 110 -13.07 -2.96 -1.23
CA PRO A 110 -13.98 -3.68 -0.33
C PRO A 110 -13.71 -5.19 -0.23
N LYS A 111 -13.22 -5.83 -1.28
CA LYS A 111 -13.26 -7.30 -1.39
C LYS A 111 -12.08 -8.02 -0.76
N CYS A 112 -10.89 -7.48 -0.94
CA CYS A 112 -9.67 -8.04 -0.38
C CYS A 112 -8.69 -6.92 -0.06
N ARG A 113 -8.36 -6.75 1.21
CA ARG A 113 -7.46 -5.69 1.67
C ARG A 113 -6.85 -6.03 3.02
N ILE A 114 -5.69 -5.46 3.30
CA ILE A 114 -5.18 -5.37 4.67
C ILE A 114 -6.07 -4.37 5.43
N GLU A 115 -6.60 -4.78 6.57
CA GLU A 115 -7.39 -3.91 7.43
C GLU A 115 -6.50 -2.87 8.09
N ARG A 116 -6.96 -1.62 8.07
CA ARG A 116 -6.21 -0.46 8.57
C ARG A 116 -7.03 0.22 9.67
N ASP A 117 -6.59 0.09 10.89
CA ASP A 117 -7.22 0.75 12.04
C ASP A 117 -6.78 2.21 12.18
N THR A 118 -7.36 2.90 13.15
CA THR A 118 -7.02 4.29 13.46
C THR A 118 -5.56 4.45 13.85
N ALA A 119 -4.97 3.46 14.53
CA ALA A 119 -3.56 3.52 14.92
C ALA A 119 -2.64 3.43 13.68
N TYR A 120 -2.98 2.55 12.74
CA TYR A 120 -2.27 2.46 11.45
C TYR A 120 -2.29 3.80 10.70
N TRP A 121 -3.49 4.42 10.52
CA TRP A 121 -3.61 5.67 9.79
C TRP A 121 -2.83 6.81 10.44
N ASN A 122 -2.92 6.95 11.77
CA ASN A 122 -2.15 7.95 12.49
C ASN A 122 -0.64 7.73 12.37
N ALA A 123 -0.18 6.48 12.44
CA ALA A 123 1.23 6.15 12.26
C ALA A 123 1.73 6.48 10.85
N GLN A 124 0.91 6.22 9.81
CA GLN A 124 1.26 6.58 8.43
C GLN A 124 1.35 8.10 8.24
N LEU A 125 0.37 8.86 8.73
CA LEU A 125 0.40 10.33 8.65
C LEU A 125 1.64 10.89 9.34
N ALA A 126 1.97 10.41 10.54
CA ALA A 126 3.16 10.84 11.28
C ALA A 126 4.46 10.44 10.58
N LEU A 127 4.52 9.25 9.98
CA LEU A 127 5.69 8.79 9.21
C LEU A 127 5.95 9.72 8.02
N PHE A 128 4.92 9.99 7.21
CA PHE A 128 5.05 10.86 6.04
C PHE A 128 5.39 12.30 6.43
N ASP A 129 4.89 12.78 7.56
CA ASP A 129 5.26 14.09 8.09
C ASP A 129 6.74 14.15 8.50
N THR A 130 7.23 13.13 9.19
CA THR A 130 8.64 12.99 9.61
C THR A 130 9.60 12.92 8.43
N LEU A 131 9.19 12.31 7.33
CA LEU A 131 9.98 12.21 6.09
C LEU A 131 10.00 13.50 5.27
N GLY A 132 9.34 14.57 5.72
CA GLY A 132 9.16 15.80 4.93
C GLY A 132 8.23 15.61 3.72
N ALA A 133 7.45 14.55 3.76
CA ALA A 133 6.47 14.14 2.76
C ALA A 133 5.05 14.58 3.17
N GLY A 134 4.01 14.05 2.54
CA GLY A 134 2.65 14.38 2.93
C GLY A 134 1.62 13.40 2.42
N VAL A 135 0.48 13.41 3.09
CA VAL A 135 -0.72 12.75 2.60
C VAL A 135 -1.71 13.85 2.20
N TYR A 136 -2.20 13.76 0.98
CA TYR A 136 -3.06 14.77 0.38
C TYR A 136 -4.42 14.15 0.03
N GLY A 137 -5.48 14.95 0.14
CA GLY A 137 -6.84 14.48 -0.15
C GLY A 137 -7.68 15.52 -0.86
N TRP A 138 -8.59 15.02 -1.69
CA TRP A 138 -9.59 15.81 -2.42
C TRP A 138 -10.96 15.66 -1.76
N PHE A 139 -11.68 16.75 -1.70
CA PHE A 139 -12.99 16.83 -1.02
C PHE A 139 -14.05 17.39 -1.96
N LYS A 140 -15.21 16.76 -1.94
CA LYS A 140 -16.42 17.28 -2.56
C LYS A 140 -17.49 17.36 -1.49
N ASP A 141 -18.06 18.54 -1.29
CA ASP A 141 -19.08 18.79 -0.25
C ASP A 141 -18.64 18.23 1.13
N GLU A 142 -17.41 18.56 1.56
CA GLU A 142 -16.74 18.07 2.78
C GLU A 142 -16.48 16.58 2.85
N THR A 143 -16.87 15.81 1.83
CA THR A 143 -16.61 14.37 1.76
C THR A 143 -15.28 14.12 1.04
N LEU A 144 -14.38 13.34 1.67
CA LEU A 144 -13.15 12.89 1.04
C LEU A 144 -13.47 11.94 -0.12
N THR A 145 -13.01 12.28 -1.33
CA THR A 145 -13.26 11.52 -2.56
C THR A 145 -12.05 10.76 -3.06
N GLY A 146 -10.85 11.24 -2.74
CA GLY A 146 -9.60 10.60 -3.12
C GLY A 146 -8.47 11.02 -2.17
N TYR A 147 -7.37 10.25 -2.17
CA TYR A 147 -6.16 10.61 -1.45
C TYR A 147 -4.90 10.09 -2.15
N ALA A 148 -3.76 10.71 -1.81
CA ALA A 148 -2.45 10.29 -2.26
C ALA A 148 -1.42 10.38 -1.12
N PHE A 149 -0.60 9.34 -0.97
CA PHE A 149 0.59 9.33 -0.12
C PHE A 149 1.79 9.76 -0.95
N CYS A 150 2.32 10.95 -0.72
CA CYS A 150 3.35 11.56 -1.55
C CYS A 150 4.68 11.64 -0.82
N TRP A 151 5.74 11.15 -1.46
CA TRP A 151 7.11 11.25 -1.00
C TRP A 151 8.04 11.43 -2.21
N GLU A 152 8.88 12.47 -2.19
CA GLU A 152 9.71 12.86 -3.32
C GLU A 152 8.88 13.04 -4.60
N ASP A 153 9.24 12.37 -5.68
CA ASP A 153 8.54 12.42 -6.97
C ASP A 153 7.57 11.24 -7.15
N ASN A 154 7.08 10.68 -6.03
CA ASN A 154 6.16 9.54 -6.05
C ASN A 154 4.88 9.81 -5.27
N ALA A 155 3.75 9.47 -5.86
CA ALA A 155 2.51 9.18 -5.16
C ALA A 155 2.45 7.66 -4.96
N GLN A 156 2.94 7.18 -3.79
CA GLN A 156 3.16 5.76 -3.50
C GLN A 156 1.87 4.96 -3.34
N GLU A 157 0.80 5.64 -2.96
CA GLU A 157 -0.55 5.10 -2.90
C GLU A 157 -1.52 6.19 -3.33
N LEU A 158 -2.22 5.94 -4.43
CA LEU A 158 -3.25 6.80 -4.98
C LEU A 158 -4.56 6.03 -4.97
N LEU A 159 -5.62 6.67 -4.49
CA LEU A 159 -6.97 6.10 -4.48
C LEU A 159 -8.01 7.18 -4.78
N GLY A 160 -8.88 6.93 -5.77
CA GLY A 160 -10.06 7.73 -6.05
C GLY A 160 -9.82 9.12 -6.65
N ALA A 161 -8.66 9.37 -7.26
CA ALA A 161 -8.38 10.64 -7.93
C ALA A 161 -8.50 10.56 -9.45
N ASP A 162 -8.95 11.63 -10.07
CA ASP A 162 -9.01 11.82 -11.51
C ASP A 162 -7.83 12.65 -12.05
N ASP A 163 -7.80 12.88 -13.36
CA ASP A 163 -6.70 13.61 -14.01
C ASP A 163 -6.63 15.09 -13.57
N ALA A 164 -7.76 15.79 -13.39
CA ALA A 164 -7.76 17.17 -12.92
C ALA A 164 -7.19 17.29 -11.51
N GLN A 165 -7.51 16.32 -10.66
CA GLN A 165 -7.00 16.17 -9.30
C GLN A 165 -5.50 15.88 -9.27
N LEU A 166 -5.02 15.04 -10.18
CA LEU A 166 -3.60 14.74 -10.30
C LEU A 166 -2.80 15.96 -10.82
N GLN A 167 -3.36 16.75 -11.73
CA GLN A 167 -2.74 18.02 -12.17
C GLN A 167 -2.68 19.04 -11.02
N GLY A 168 -3.71 19.13 -10.19
CA GLY A 168 -3.71 19.96 -8.97
C GLY A 168 -2.69 19.50 -7.93
N LEU A 169 -2.45 18.18 -7.82
CA LEU A 169 -1.42 17.62 -6.95
C LEU A 169 -0.01 18.01 -7.41
N LEU A 170 0.27 17.94 -8.72
CA LEU A 170 1.55 18.40 -9.28
C LEU A 170 1.85 19.86 -8.91
N ASP A 171 0.84 20.74 -9.00
CA ASP A 171 0.99 22.15 -8.64
C ASP A 171 1.30 22.34 -7.14
N VAL A 172 0.55 21.67 -6.27
CA VAL A 172 0.75 21.73 -4.81
C VAL A 172 2.14 21.23 -4.41
N LEU A 173 2.62 20.18 -5.05
CA LEU A 173 3.94 19.60 -4.79
C LEU A 173 5.06 20.35 -5.52
N ARG A 174 4.74 21.27 -6.44
CA ARG A 174 5.68 21.97 -7.31
C ARG A 174 6.56 21.02 -8.11
N ARG A 175 5.91 20.07 -8.78
CA ARG A 175 6.55 19.04 -9.59
C ARG A 175 6.03 19.13 -11.04
N ASP A 176 6.92 18.86 -11.99
CA ASP A 176 6.57 18.74 -13.39
C ASP A 176 6.14 17.30 -13.74
N MET A 177 6.52 16.33 -12.90
CA MET A 177 6.24 14.91 -13.07
C MET A 177 6.11 14.20 -11.72
N LEU A 178 5.24 13.20 -11.67
CA LEU A 178 5.12 12.24 -10.57
C LEU A 178 4.96 10.83 -11.12
N THR A 179 5.59 9.87 -10.44
CA THR A 179 5.24 8.46 -10.58
C THR A 179 4.09 8.15 -9.63
N VAL A 180 2.95 7.74 -10.15
CA VAL A 180 1.80 7.36 -9.34
C VAL A 180 1.64 5.86 -9.29
N THR A 181 1.33 5.34 -8.09
CA THR A 181 1.02 3.94 -7.84
C THR A 181 -0.44 3.85 -7.39
N GLU A 182 -1.26 3.22 -8.20
CA GLU A 182 -2.69 3.01 -7.93
C GLU A 182 -2.92 1.61 -7.40
N ILE A 183 -3.78 1.47 -6.39
CA ILE A 183 -4.23 0.16 -5.91
C ILE A 183 -5.15 -0.43 -6.98
N GLY A 184 -4.79 -1.58 -7.52
CA GLY A 184 -5.64 -2.30 -8.47
C GLY A 184 -6.95 -2.74 -7.81
N SER A 185 -8.04 -2.56 -8.54
CA SER A 185 -9.37 -3.00 -8.10
C SER A 185 -9.61 -4.50 -8.32
N GLU A 186 -8.75 -5.18 -9.07
CA GLU A 186 -8.92 -6.57 -9.46
C GLU A 186 -7.96 -7.47 -8.67
N ILE A 187 -8.54 -8.54 -8.16
CA ILE A 187 -7.86 -9.70 -7.61
C ILE A 187 -7.73 -10.70 -8.77
N ALA A 188 -6.52 -11.21 -8.98
CA ALA A 188 -6.28 -12.23 -10.01
C ALA A 188 -7.04 -13.51 -9.74
#